data_03ceba9b927e3fdecfe4f622a72a66e3
#
_entry.id   03ceba9b927e3fdecfe4f622a72a66e3
#
_cell.length_a   1.000
_cell.length_b   1.000
_cell.length_c   1.000
_cell.angle_alpha   90.00
_cell.angle_beta   90.00
_cell.angle_gamma   90.00
#
_symmetry.space_group_name_H-M   'P 1'
#
loop_
_entity.id
_entity.type
_entity.pdbx_description
1 polymer ?
#
loop_
_entity_poly.entity_id
_entity_poly.type
_entity_poly.pdbx_seq_one_letter_code
_entity_poly.pdbx_strand_id
1 'polypeptide(L)'
;MDKLTKTEIQKRITKNGVAIPLDDFCWDEKSKTISTSACGYIFDFENMSDCTIDAGSNCTIDAGSNCTIKTEWDCTIKTEWDCTIKTGSNCTIKTEWDCTIDAGWGCTINAGPNCTIDAGSNCTIDAGSNCTIKTGSNCTINAGWDCTIKTWSGCVVVRRDIFEVITLTNLVNHICLGPRGISGYVRDGVYSVTGKPAIIADGILSEIVSKKKSVYKVINYGESEISFLIEKDGVFSHGKTIKEAKESLMYKISDRDTSIYNNHDLNTVLTTEEAIKMYRVITGACEEGTRYFVSKLPNVPKKLTVSKLIKLTEGQYNHKSLVDFFKEEKVSG
;
A
#
# COMPACT_ATOMS: atom_id res chain seq x y z
N MET A 1 24.99 -26.11 -6.53
CA MET A 1 25.19 -25.06 -5.52
C MET A 1 26.28 -25.54 -4.58
N ASP A 2 27.37 -24.80 -4.49
CA ASP A 2 28.46 -25.16 -3.59
C ASP A 2 27.96 -25.05 -2.15
N LYS A 3 28.28 -26.08 -1.37
CA LYS A 3 27.90 -26.14 0.05
C LYS A 3 28.71 -25.09 0.80
N LEU A 4 28.01 -24.13 1.42
CA LEU A 4 28.66 -23.07 2.21
C LEU A 4 29.15 -23.64 3.56
N THR A 5 30.44 -23.59 3.77
CA THR A 5 31.06 -24.01 5.03
C THR A 5 30.83 -22.96 6.14
N LYS A 6 30.96 -23.38 7.39
CA LYS A 6 30.87 -22.46 8.56
C LYS A 6 31.86 -21.29 8.44
N THR A 7 33.04 -21.52 7.87
CA THR A 7 34.05 -20.46 7.66
C THR A 7 33.63 -19.44 6.58
N GLU A 8 32.92 -19.88 5.55
CA GLU A 8 32.38 -18.97 4.53
C GLU A 8 31.22 -18.14 5.10
N ILE A 9 30.38 -18.72 5.92
CA ILE A 9 29.33 -18.01 6.67
C ILE A 9 29.93 -16.99 7.62
N GLN A 10 31.01 -17.34 8.34
CA GLN A 10 31.70 -16.43 9.27
C GLN A 10 32.11 -15.11 8.59
N LYS A 11 32.57 -15.16 7.35
CA LYS A 11 32.99 -13.96 6.60
C LYS A 11 31.85 -12.97 6.33
N ARG A 12 30.61 -13.45 6.41
CA ARG A 12 29.39 -12.66 6.19
C ARG A 12 28.77 -12.13 7.47
N ILE A 13 29.35 -12.47 8.62
CA ILE A 13 28.85 -12.02 9.92
C ILE A 13 29.94 -11.19 10.60
N THR A 14 29.64 -9.93 10.87
CA THR A 14 30.62 -9.00 11.43
C THR A 14 30.07 -8.27 12.66
N LYS A 15 31.00 -7.82 13.50
CA LYS A 15 30.73 -6.85 14.57
C LYS A 15 31.78 -5.74 14.49
N ASN A 16 31.33 -4.50 14.37
CA ASN A 16 32.24 -3.36 14.17
C ASN A 16 33.23 -3.54 12.99
N GLY A 17 32.76 -4.19 11.91
CA GLY A 17 33.57 -4.45 10.72
C GLY A 17 34.56 -5.60 10.82
N VAL A 18 34.55 -6.36 11.92
CA VAL A 18 35.42 -7.51 12.15
C VAL A 18 34.57 -8.80 12.13
N ALA A 19 35.05 -9.83 11.43
CA ALA A 19 34.38 -11.14 11.43
C ALA A 19 34.30 -11.71 12.86
N ILE A 20 33.14 -12.29 13.19
CA ILE A 20 32.91 -12.84 14.53
C ILE A 20 33.65 -14.17 14.73
N PRO A 21 33.93 -14.57 15.99
CA PRO A 21 34.48 -15.89 16.28
C PRO A 21 33.58 -17.02 15.80
N LEU A 22 34.16 -18.15 15.39
CA LEU A 22 33.40 -19.32 14.95
C LEU A 22 32.50 -19.91 16.04
N ASP A 23 32.87 -19.73 17.30
CA ASP A 23 32.14 -20.25 18.44
C ASP A 23 30.92 -19.38 18.85
N ASP A 24 30.82 -18.17 18.30
CA ASP A 24 29.75 -17.24 18.61
C ASP A 24 28.45 -17.54 17.85
N PHE A 25 28.47 -18.48 16.90
CA PHE A 25 27.27 -18.88 16.16
C PHE A 25 27.29 -20.36 15.80
N CYS A 26 26.10 -20.92 15.62
CA CYS A 26 25.91 -22.26 15.06
C CYS A 26 25.53 -22.15 13.58
N TRP A 27 26.08 -23.03 12.74
CA TRP A 27 25.70 -23.19 11.34
C TRP A 27 25.34 -24.63 11.06
N ASP A 28 24.11 -24.86 10.65
CA ASP A 28 23.67 -26.15 10.09
C ASP A 28 23.61 -26.05 8.55
N GLU A 29 24.59 -26.66 7.90
CA GLU A 29 24.73 -26.64 6.45
C GLU A 29 23.56 -27.32 5.74
N LYS A 30 22.93 -28.31 6.36
CA LYS A 30 21.85 -29.09 5.75
C LYS A 30 20.55 -28.28 5.70
N SER A 31 20.21 -27.60 6.77
CA SER A 31 19.02 -26.76 6.87
C SER A 31 19.29 -25.30 6.47
N LYS A 32 20.54 -24.94 6.18
CA LYS A 32 21.01 -23.57 5.98
C LYS A 32 20.57 -22.66 7.13
N THR A 33 20.70 -23.13 8.35
CA THR A 33 20.27 -22.39 9.56
C THR A 33 21.46 -21.82 10.29
N ILE A 34 21.39 -20.51 10.56
CA ILE A 34 22.30 -19.80 11.44
C ILE A 34 21.56 -19.48 12.73
N SER A 35 22.18 -19.76 13.86
CA SER A 35 21.64 -19.35 15.15
C SER A 35 22.72 -18.76 16.06
N THR A 36 22.38 -17.65 16.72
CA THR A 36 23.20 -17.01 17.73
C THR A 36 22.32 -16.20 18.68
N SER A 37 22.64 -16.28 19.98
CA SER A 37 22.05 -15.39 20.99
C SER A 37 22.84 -14.09 21.17
N ALA A 38 23.94 -13.92 20.45
CA ALA A 38 24.79 -12.75 20.56
C ALA A 38 24.12 -11.52 19.93
N CYS A 39 24.46 -10.34 20.45
CA CYS A 39 23.84 -9.08 20.08
C CYS A 39 24.77 -8.17 19.31
N GLY A 40 24.20 -7.33 18.44
CA GLY A 40 24.93 -6.30 17.72
C GLY A 40 25.72 -6.81 16.53
N TYR A 41 25.29 -7.92 15.92
CA TYR A 41 25.92 -8.48 14.73
C TYR A 41 25.26 -7.98 13.45
N ILE A 42 26.08 -7.91 12.40
CA ILE A 42 25.65 -7.61 11.02
C ILE A 42 25.77 -8.90 10.22
N PHE A 43 24.66 -9.32 9.63
CA PHE A 43 24.52 -10.48 8.76
C PHE A 43 24.34 -9.98 7.33
N ASP A 44 25.35 -10.17 6.48
CA ASP A 44 25.33 -9.83 5.06
C ASP A 44 25.03 -11.09 4.24
N PHE A 45 23.74 -11.35 4.05
CA PHE A 45 23.20 -12.48 3.30
C PHE A 45 22.32 -12.06 2.12
N GLU A 46 22.48 -10.84 1.62
CA GLU A 46 21.72 -10.30 0.48
C GLU A 46 21.68 -11.27 -0.72
N ASN A 47 22.76 -12.00 -0.96
CA ASN A 47 22.87 -12.99 -2.04
C ASN A 47 22.59 -14.45 -1.58
N MET A 48 21.96 -14.64 -0.43
CA MET A 48 21.62 -15.96 0.10
C MET A 48 20.10 -16.10 0.24
N SER A 49 19.54 -17.05 -0.48
CA SER A 49 18.13 -17.42 -0.41
C SER A 49 17.93 -18.76 0.31
N ASP A 50 16.68 -19.04 0.71
CA ASP A 50 16.27 -20.28 1.38
C ASP A 50 17.03 -20.54 2.68
N CYS A 51 17.37 -19.51 3.45
CA CYS A 51 18.10 -19.66 4.71
C CYS A 51 17.24 -19.30 5.92
N THR A 52 17.65 -19.84 7.07
CA THR A 52 17.05 -19.49 8.36
C THR A 52 18.08 -18.75 9.20
N ILE A 53 17.70 -17.59 9.73
CA ILE A 53 18.51 -16.76 10.61
C ILE A 53 17.78 -16.57 11.94
N ASP A 54 18.33 -17.10 13.02
CA ASP A 54 17.87 -16.90 14.40
C ASP A 54 18.95 -16.09 15.13
N ALA A 55 18.70 -14.81 15.36
CA ALA A 55 19.67 -13.88 15.88
C ALA A 55 19.14 -13.15 17.13
N GLY A 56 20.06 -12.72 18.01
CA GLY A 56 19.72 -11.94 19.18
C GLY A 56 19.30 -10.49 18.85
N SER A 57 19.40 -9.64 19.84
CA SER A 57 19.00 -8.24 19.78
C SER A 57 20.05 -7.33 19.12
N ASN A 58 19.62 -6.13 18.69
CA ASN A 58 20.49 -5.11 18.12
C ASN A 58 21.24 -5.57 16.84
N CYS A 59 20.72 -6.55 16.13
CA CYS A 59 21.34 -7.09 14.92
C CYS A 59 20.85 -6.36 13.66
N THR A 60 21.74 -6.30 12.65
CA THR A 60 21.38 -5.88 11.31
C THR A 60 21.44 -7.08 10.39
N ILE A 61 20.37 -7.36 9.66
CA ILE A 61 20.24 -8.52 8.79
C ILE A 61 19.83 -8.04 7.40
N ASP A 62 20.65 -8.36 6.39
CA ASP A 62 20.32 -8.23 4.98
C ASP A 62 20.30 -9.63 4.38
N ALA A 63 19.13 -10.10 3.93
CA ALA A 63 18.95 -11.46 3.44
C ALA A 63 18.19 -11.45 2.10
N GLY A 64 18.47 -12.44 1.27
CA GLY A 64 17.77 -12.65 0.00
C GLY A 64 16.35 -13.20 0.21
N SER A 65 15.83 -13.84 -0.82
CA SER A 65 14.45 -14.33 -0.90
C SER A 65 14.26 -15.66 -0.17
N ASN A 66 12.98 -16.04 0.11
CA ASN A 66 12.60 -17.30 0.74
C ASN A 66 13.25 -17.54 2.10
N CYS A 67 13.65 -16.50 2.83
CA CYS A 67 14.33 -16.63 4.11
C CYS A 67 13.35 -16.61 5.27
N THR A 68 13.69 -17.37 6.32
CA THR A 68 13.02 -17.29 7.62
C THR A 68 13.93 -16.58 8.60
N ILE A 69 13.46 -15.45 9.15
CA ILE A 69 14.24 -14.62 10.07
C ILE A 69 13.51 -14.50 11.39
N LYS A 70 14.22 -14.84 12.47
CA LYS A 70 13.76 -14.65 13.83
C LYS A 70 14.77 -13.81 14.59
N THR A 71 14.30 -12.73 15.22
CA THR A 71 15.15 -11.87 16.04
C THR A 71 14.44 -11.44 17.29
N GLU A 72 15.22 -10.90 18.23
CA GLU A 72 14.69 -10.26 19.41
C GLU A 72 14.37 -8.77 19.13
N TRP A 73 14.79 -7.84 19.96
CA TRP A 73 14.46 -6.42 19.94
C TRP A 73 15.57 -5.56 19.34
N ASP A 74 15.21 -4.33 18.89
CA ASP A 74 16.08 -3.31 18.30
C ASP A 74 16.87 -3.77 17.07
N CYS A 75 16.30 -4.65 16.25
CA CYS A 75 16.94 -5.15 15.03
C CYS A 75 16.53 -4.36 13.78
N THR A 76 17.45 -4.30 12.83
CA THR A 76 17.19 -3.80 11.48
C THR A 76 17.25 -4.94 10.48
N ILE A 77 16.17 -5.17 9.74
CA ILE A 77 16.02 -6.31 8.83
C ILE A 77 15.65 -5.79 7.45
N LYS A 78 16.41 -6.21 6.45
CA LYS A 78 16.12 -6.01 5.04
C LYS A 78 16.05 -7.38 4.37
N THR A 79 15.00 -7.64 3.60
CA THR A 79 14.86 -8.87 2.82
C THR A 79 14.24 -8.59 1.47
N GLU A 80 14.39 -9.56 0.58
CA GLU A 80 13.69 -9.60 -0.68
C GLU A 80 12.28 -10.19 -0.51
N TRP A 81 11.79 -10.95 -1.47
CA TRP A 81 10.44 -11.51 -1.56
C TRP A 81 10.30 -12.89 -0.87
N ASP A 82 9.06 -13.26 -0.54
CA ASP A 82 8.65 -14.56 0.00
C ASP A 82 9.31 -14.95 1.34
N CYS A 83 9.60 -13.93 2.16
CA CYS A 83 10.26 -14.12 3.45
C CYS A 83 9.26 -14.19 4.61
N THR A 84 9.61 -15.00 5.61
CA THR A 84 8.89 -15.06 6.90
C THR A 84 9.75 -14.41 7.97
N ILE A 85 9.24 -13.34 8.60
CA ILE A 85 9.98 -12.54 9.56
C ILE A 85 9.22 -12.51 10.88
N LYS A 86 9.90 -12.89 11.97
CA LYS A 86 9.39 -12.77 13.33
C LYS A 86 10.36 -11.97 14.19
N THR A 87 9.89 -10.87 14.76
CA THR A 87 10.74 -9.97 15.55
C THR A 87 10.14 -9.63 16.90
N GLY A 88 11.00 -9.26 17.84
CA GLY A 88 10.60 -8.56 19.06
C GLY A 88 10.24 -7.10 18.80
N SER A 89 10.42 -6.26 19.80
CA SER A 89 10.01 -4.86 19.78
C SER A 89 11.07 -3.93 19.18
N ASN A 90 10.64 -2.73 18.76
CA ASN A 90 11.47 -1.65 18.26
C ASN A 90 12.31 -2.00 17.02
N CYS A 91 11.87 -2.97 16.21
CA CYS A 91 12.59 -3.37 15.02
C CYS A 91 12.22 -2.51 13.82
N THR A 92 13.18 -2.32 12.92
CA THR A 92 12.95 -1.73 11.60
C THR A 92 13.01 -2.83 10.55
N ILE A 93 11.93 -3.00 9.80
CA ILE A 93 11.75 -4.09 8.83
C ILE A 93 11.47 -3.49 7.46
N LYS A 94 12.25 -3.90 6.46
CA LYS A 94 12.02 -3.57 5.06
C LYS A 94 11.98 -4.85 4.24
N THR A 95 10.88 -5.07 3.54
CA THR A 95 10.69 -6.26 2.69
C THR A 95 10.18 -5.88 1.32
N GLU A 96 10.38 -6.76 0.36
CA GLU A 96 9.71 -6.69 -0.92
C GLU A 96 8.33 -7.37 -0.84
N TRP A 97 7.89 -8.08 -1.86
CA TRP A 97 6.54 -8.63 -2.00
C TRP A 97 6.39 -10.06 -1.42
N ASP A 98 5.13 -10.46 -1.16
CA ASP A 98 4.71 -11.78 -0.67
C ASP A 98 5.31 -12.21 0.69
N CYS A 99 5.71 -11.25 1.54
CA CYS A 99 6.31 -11.55 2.84
C CYS A 99 5.26 -11.69 3.96
N THR A 100 5.59 -12.54 4.94
CA THR A 100 4.83 -12.66 6.20
C THR A 100 5.64 -12.07 7.35
N ILE A 101 5.07 -11.12 8.07
CA ILE A 101 5.73 -10.36 9.14
C ILE A 101 4.92 -10.47 10.43
N ASP A 102 5.56 -11.00 11.49
CA ASP A 102 5.08 -11.01 12.88
C ASP A 102 6.02 -10.11 13.70
N ALA A 103 5.57 -8.92 14.06
CA ALA A 103 6.41 -7.91 14.68
C ALA A 103 5.87 -7.48 16.05
N GLY A 104 6.78 -7.28 17.00
CA GLY A 104 6.45 -6.83 18.34
C GLY A 104 5.98 -5.37 18.42
N TRP A 105 6.10 -4.79 19.57
CA TRP A 105 5.71 -3.42 19.87
C TRP A 105 6.71 -2.39 19.30
N GLY A 106 6.22 -1.24 18.84
CA GLY A 106 7.05 -0.10 18.45
C GLY A 106 7.87 -0.27 17.17
N CYS A 107 7.50 -1.23 16.31
CA CYS A 107 8.24 -1.52 15.09
C CYS A 107 7.91 -0.54 13.95
N THR A 108 8.89 -0.32 13.09
CA THR A 108 8.73 0.38 11.81
C THR A 108 8.81 -0.63 10.68
N ILE A 109 7.75 -0.75 9.88
CA ILE A 109 7.60 -1.77 8.84
C ILE A 109 7.37 -1.07 7.49
N ASN A 110 8.23 -1.36 6.51
CA ASN A 110 8.04 -0.99 5.13
C ASN A 110 7.96 -2.29 4.31
N ALA A 111 6.77 -2.63 3.87
CA ALA A 111 6.49 -3.87 3.17
C ALA A 111 5.99 -3.63 1.75
N GLY A 112 6.46 -4.42 0.82
CA GLY A 112 5.97 -4.43 -0.56
C GLY A 112 4.54 -4.96 -0.68
N PRO A 113 4.05 -5.21 -1.89
CA PRO A 113 2.70 -5.72 -2.11
C PRO A 113 2.53 -7.20 -1.68
N ASN A 114 1.26 -7.60 -1.50
CA ASN A 114 0.82 -8.96 -1.14
C ASN A 114 1.33 -9.45 0.23
N CYS A 115 1.79 -8.58 1.11
CA CYS A 115 2.33 -8.98 2.40
C CYS A 115 1.23 -9.23 3.45
N THR A 116 1.51 -10.16 4.37
CA THR A 116 0.71 -10.38 5.57
C THR A 116 1.48 -9.83 6.78
N ILE A 117 0.90 -8.89 7.50
CA ILE A 117 1.52 -8.18 8.61
C ILE A 117 0.67 -8.34 9.87
N ASP A 118 1.23 -8.94 10.93
CA ASP A 118 0.69 -8.93 12.29
C ASP A 118 1.68 -8.15 13.17
N ALA A 119 1.28 -6.97 13.61
CA ALA A 119 2.17 -6.08 14.36
C ALA A 119 1.58 -5.71 15.72
N GLY A 120 2.44 -5.53 16.71
CA GLY A 120 2.06 -5.06 18.04
C GLY A 120 1.51 -3.62 18.02
N SER A 121 1.44 -3.00 19.20
CA SER A 121 1.01 -1.61 19.36
C SER A 121 2.15 -0.62 19.08
N ASN A 122 1.80 0.65 18.82
CA ASN A 122 2.71 1.76 18.56
C ASN A 122 3.62 1.55 17.33
N CYS A 123 3.19 0.78 16.35
CA CYS A 123 3.93 0.52 15.12
C CYS A 123 3.64 1.57 14.04
N THR A 124 4.64 1.80 13.20
CA THR A 124 4.50 2.57 11.96
C THR A 124 4.64 1.63 10.77
N ILE A 125 3.63 1.58 9.91
CA ILE A 125 3.54 0.62 8.81
C ILE A 125 3.32 1.38 7.51
N ASP A 126 4.20 1.17 6.53
CA ASP A 126 4.02 1.54 5.13
C ASP A 126 3.94 0.24 4.31
N ALA A 127 2.76 -0.06 3.80
CA ALA A 127 2.48 -1.30 3.11
C ALA A 127 2.08 -1.06 1.65
N GLY A 128 2.55 -1.91 0.77
CA GLY A 128 2.15 -1.96 -0.63
C GLY A 128 0.68 -2.36 -0.79
N SER A 129 0.30 -2.71 -2.00
CA SER A 129 -1.06 -3.11 -2.34
C SER A 129 -1.35 -4.58 -1.99
N ASN A 130 -2.63 -4.93 -1.87
CA ASN A 130 -3.12 -6.29 -1.58
C ASN A 130 -2.59 -6.87 -0.24
N CYS A 131 -2.24 -6.04 0.72
CA CYS A 131 -1.73 -6.50 2.01
C CYS A 131 -2.87 -6.83 2.99
N THR A 132 -2.61 -7.83 3.83
CA THR A 132 -3.44 -8.09 5.02
C THR A 132 -2.70 -7.59 6.24
N ILE A 133 -3.26 -6.59 6.92
CA ILE A 133 -2.62 -5.89 8.04
C ILE A 133 -3.46 -6.05 9.29
N LYS A 134 -2.85 -6.59 10.34
CA LYS A 134 -3.42 -6.65 11.68
C LYS A 134 -2.49 -5.96 12.65
N THR A 135 -3.02 -5.07 13.50
CA THR A 135 -2.17 -4.33 14.45
C THR A 135 -2.80 -4.22 15.82
N GLY A 136 -1.96 -3.93 16.82
CA GLY A 136 -2.38 -3.45 18.12
C GLY A 136 -2.87 -2.01 18.08
N SER A 137 -2.87 -1.33 19.23
CA SER A 137 -3.33 0.05 19.38
C SER A 137 -2.26 1.08 19.02
N ASN A 138 -2.69 2.31 18.75
CA ASN A 138 -1.82 3.49 18.52
C ASN A 138 -0.84 3.32 17.34
N CYS A 139 -1.22 2.61 16.30
CA CYS A 139 -0.41 2.43 15.11
C CYS A 139 -0.70 3.49 14.06
N THR A 140 0.33 3.84 13.28
CA THR A 140 0.19 4.64 12.06
C THR A 140 0.38 3.73 10.86
N ILE A 141 -0.64 3.65 10.00
CA ILE A 141 -0.67 2.72 8.86
C ILE A 141 -0.88 3.52 7.58
N ASN A 142 0.07 3.45 6.66
CA ASN A 142 -0.05 3.91 5.28
C ASN A 142 -0.17 2.66 4.40
N ALA A 143 -1.33 2.43 3.82
CA ALA A 143 -1.62 1.23 3.05
C ALA A 143 -1.87 1.54 1.58
N GLY A 144 -1.34 0.70 0.69
CA GLY A 144 -1.67 0.69 -0.73
C GLY A 144 -3.14 0.31 -0.98
N TRP A 145 -3.49 0.12 -2.23
CA TRP A 145 -4.85 -0.29 -2.62
C TRP A 145 -5.12 -1.77 -2.35
N ASP A 146 -6.41 -2.15 -2.23
CA ASP A 146 -6.88 -3.52 -1.95
C ASP A 146 -6.34 -4.13 -0.63
N CYS A 147 -6.02 -3.31 0.37
CA CYS A 147 -5.56 -3.80 1.66
C CYS A 147 -6.72 -4.11 2.61
N THR A 148 -6.64 -5.27 3.28
CA THR A 148 -7.52 -5.61 4.40
C THR A 148 -6.85 -5.22 5.72
N ILE A 149 -7.49 -4.32 6.49
CA ILE A 149 -6.88 -3.75 7.70
C ILE A 149 -7.77 -4.01 8.91
N LYS A 150 -7.18 -4.62 9.97
CA LYS A 150 -7.80 -4.80 11.29
C LYS A 150 -6.92 -4.14 12.34
N THR A 151 -7.45 -3.13 13.03
CA THR A 151 -6.71 -2.38 14.05
C THR A 151 -7.47 -2.31 15.37
N TRP A 152 -6.74 -2.01 16.45
CA TRP A 152 -7.31 -1.65 17.74
C TRP A 152 -7.42 -0.11 17.86
N SER A 153 -7.74 0.39 19.05
CA SER A 153 -7.98 1.81 19.31
C SER A 153 -6.76 2.71 19.07
N GLY A 154 -6.99 3.97 18.75
CA GLY A 154 -5.95 5.00 18.60
C GLY A 154 -5.11 4.90 17.32
N CYS A 155 -5.50 4.07 16.37
CA CYS A 155 -4.75 3.95 15.12
C CYS A 155 -5.11 5.04 14.11
N VAL A 156 -4.08 5.47 13.37
CA VAL A 156 -4.22 6.35 12.20
C VAL A 156 -4.03 5.50 10.95
N VAL A 157 -5.04 5.46 10.09
CA VAL A 157 -4.98 4.69 8.84
C VAL A 157 -5.07 5.64 7.66
N VAL A 158 -4.02 5.64 6.83
CA VAL A 158 -3.99 6.32 5.54
C VAL A 158 -4.17 5.26 4.47
N ARG A 159 -5.22 5.35 3.67
CA ARG A 159 -5.42 4.50 2.50
C ARG A 159 -5.27 5.30 1.23
N ARG A 160 -4.67 4.69 0.23
CA ARG A 160 -4.54 5.30 -1.10
C ARG A 160 -5.70 4.93 -2.01
N ASP A 161 -6.40 3.84 -1.71
CA ASP A 161 -7.65 3.45 -2.35
C ASP A 161 -8.83 3.86 -1.47
N ILE A 162 -9.82 4.43 -2.07
CA ILE A 162 -10.96 5.06 -1.43
C ILE A 162 -12.25 4.27 -1.55
N PHE A 163 -12.17 3.04 -2.08
CA PHE A 163 -13.35 2.26 -2.44
C PHE A 163 -13.65 1.09 -1.50
N GLU A 164 -12.76 0.77 -0.57
CA GLU A 164 -13.01 -0.32 0.36
C GLU A 164 -13.39 0.12 1.76
N VAL A 165 -14.29 -0.64 2.36
CA VAL A 165 -14.70 -0.47 3.74
C VAL A 165 -13.55 -0.91 4.66
N ILE A 166 -12.98 0.04 5.40
CA ILE A 166 -12.10 -0.29 6.51
C ILE A 166 -12.96 -0.87 7.63
N THR A 167 -12.84 -2.18 7.88
CA THR A 167 -13.50 -2.79 9.02
C THR A 167 -12.66 -2.52 10.28
N LEU A 168 -13.07 -1.52 11.04
CA LEU A 168 -12.47 -1.19 12.33
C LEU A 168 -13.18 -2.00 13.41
N THR A 169 -12.46 -2.86 14.09
CA THR A 169 -13.05 -3.79 15.08
C THR A 169 -13.38 -3.17 16.43
N ASN A 170 -12.89 -1.95 16.71
CA ASN A 170 -13.28 -1.16 17.89
C ASN A 170 -13.31 0.33 17.57
N LEU A 171 -14.46 0.92 17.69
CA LEU A 171 -14.90 2.24 17.21
C LEU A 171 -14.38 3.45 18.00
N VAL A 172 -13.37 3.33 18.82
CA VAL A 172 -12.92 4.46 19.65
C VAL A 172 -11.62 5.03 19.09
N ASN A 173 -11.70 6.21 18.48
CA ASN A 173 -10.59 7.08 18.08
C ASN A 173 -9.74 6.63 16.88
N HIS A 174 -10.34 6.12 15.82
CA HIS A 174 -9.62 5.92 14.57
C HIS A 174 -9.59 7.21 13.75
N ILE A 175 -8.41 7.71 13.43
CA ILE A 175 -8.21 8.81 12.50
C ILE A 175 -7.84 8.21 11.16
N CYS A 176 -8.69 8.40 10.17
CA CYS A 176 -8.36 8.07 8.79
C CYS A 176 -7.86 9.34 8.10
N LEU A 177 -6.66 9.29 7.56
CA LEU A 177 -6.16 10.31 6.67
C LEU A 177 -6.47 9.87 5.24
N GLY A 178 -7.23 10.66 4.52
CA GLY A 178 -7.46 10.43 3.10
C GLY A 178 -6.17 10.62 2.30
N PRO A 179 -6.16 10.33 0.99
CA PRO A 179 -4.95 10.24 0.15
C PRO A 179 -4.12 11.52 0.06
N ARG A 180 -4.40 12.55 0.85
CA ARG A 180 -3.71 13.86 0.83
C ARG A 180 -3.51 14.49 2.21
N GLY A 181 -3.35 13.67 3.25
CA GLY A 181 -3.06 14.19 4.59
C GLY A 181 -4.27 14.84 5.27
N ILE A 182 -5.48 14.45 4.89
CA ILE A 182 -6.72 14.98 5.46
C ILE A 182 -7.14 14.16 6.66
N SER A 183 -7.22 14.79 7.82
CA SER A 183 -7.63 14.15 9.06
C SER A 183 -9.15 14.00 9.14
N GLY A 184 -9.60 12.80 9.42
CA GLY A 184 -10.99 12.49 9.70
C GLY A 184 -11.10 11.33 10.68
N TYR A 185 -12.29 11.07 11.18
CA TYR A 185 -12.57 9.91 11.99
C TYR A 185 -13.83 9.19 11.49
N VAL A 186 -13.88 7.88 11.69
CA VAL A 186 -15.06 7.07 11.43
C VAL A 186 -15.70 6.73 12.76
N ARG A 187 -16.95 7.08 12.94
CA ARG A 187 -17.77 6.67 14.09
C ARG A 187 -19.08 6.09 13.57
N ASP A 188 -19.43 4.89 14.02
CA ASP A 188 -20.67 4.19 13.64
C ASP A 188 -20.86 4.08 12.10
N GLY A 189 -19.75 3.87 11.37
CA GLY A 189 -19.74 3.80 9.90
C GLY A 189 -19.90 5.14 9.19
N VAL A 190 -19.96 6.26 9.91
CA VAL A 190 -20.03 7.60 9.34
C VAL A 190 -18.65 8.24 9.34
N TYR A 191 -18.20 8.60 8.17
CA TYR A 191 -16.96 9.37 8.00
C TYR A 191 -17.21 10.82 8.41
N SER A 192 -16.31 11.39 9.22
CA SER A 192 -16.42 12.77 9.68
C SER A 192 -15.08 13.49 9.60
N VAL A 193 -15.07 14.65 9.00
CA VAL A 193 -13.91 15.57 8.98
C VAL A 193 -14.30 16.82 9.73
N THR A 194 -13.49 17.23 10.69
CA THR A 194 -13.75 18.42 11.53
C THR A 194 -15.15 18.42 12.19
N GLY A 195 -15.67 17.24 12.54
CA GLY A 195 -16.99 17.10 13.18
C GLY A 195 -18.18 17.18 12.22
N LYS A 196 -17.96 17.30 10.92
CA LYS A 196 -19.00 17.33 9.89
C LYS A 196 -19.03 16.03 9.12
N PRO A 197 -20.23 15.52 8.73
CA PRO A 197 -20.33 14.31 7.94
C PRO A 197 -19.59 14.49 6.63
N ALA A 198 -18.84 13.46 6.24
CA ALA A 198 -18.04 13.48 5.02
C ALA A 198 -18.18 12.16 4.27
N ILE A 199 -17.87 12.18 3.00
CA ILE A 199 -17.86 11.01 2.12
C ILE A 199 -16.62 11.04 1.25
N ILE A 200 -16.05 9.87 1.00
CA ILE A 200 -15.00 9.70 -0.01
C ILE A 200 -15.60 8.95 -1.18
N ALA A 201 -15.55 9.56 -2.33
CA ALA A 201 -16.00 8.95 -3.58
C ALA A 201 -15.09 9.40 -4.72
N ASP A 202 -14.70 8.47 -5.60
CA ASP A 202 -13.82 8.73 -6.75
C ASP A 202 -12.48 9.39 -6.41
N GLY A 203 -11.92 9.12 -5.23
CA GLY A 203 -10.69 9.76 -4.79
C GLY A 203 -10.88 11.16 -4.19
N ILE A 204 -12.10 11.63 -4.09
CA ILE A 204 -12.40 12.95 -3.56
C ILE A 204 -13.02 12.80 -2.18
N LEU A 205 -12.37 13.37 -1.16
CA LEU A 205 -12.98 13.57 0.14
C LEU A 205 -13.85 14.83 0.07
N SER A 206 -15.11 14.70 0.47
CA SER A 206 -16.06 15.81 0.45
C SER A 206 -16.84 15.89 1.75
N GLU A 207 -17.05 17.10 2.25
CA GLU A 207 -18.00 17.39 3.32
C GLU A 207 -19.42 17.26 2.77
N ILE A 208 -20.31 16.54 3.47
CA ILE A 208 -21.72 16.43 3.12
C ILE A 208 -22.47 17.65 3.68
N VAL A 209 -22.91 18.53 2.81
CA VAL A 209 -23.74 19.68 3.15
C VAL A 209 -25.21 19.25 3.34
N SER A 210 -25.70 18.39 2.44
CA SER A 210 -27.04 17.80 2.56
C SER A 210 -27.16 16.54 1.68
N LYS A 211 -28.07 15.63 2.10
CA LYS A 211 -28.42 14.41 1.33
C LYS A 211 -29.92 14.40 1.09
N LYS A 212 -30.35 14.16 -0.14
CA LYS A 212 -31.75 13.89 -0.50
C LYS A 212 -31.82 12.69 -1.44
N LYS A 213 -32.32 11.54 -0.93
CA LYS A 213 -32.28 10.25 -1.62
C LYS A 213 -30.84 9.90 -2.05
N SER A 214 -30.59 9.69 -3.32
CA SER A 214 -29.29 9.37 -3.93
C SER A 214 -28.47 10.59 -4.36
N VAL A 215 -28.89 11.79 -4.01
CA VAL A 215 -28.21 13.04 -4.38
C VAL A 215 -27.66 13.70 -3.13
N TYR A 216 -26.35 13.96 -3.13
CA TYR A 216 -25.65 14.68 -2.08
C TYR A 216 -25.23 16.04 -2.62
N LYS A 217 -25.38 17.09 -1.81
CA LYS A 217 -24.64 18.34 -1.98
C LYS A 217 -23.39 18.22 -1.16
N VAL A 218 -22.24 18.46 -1.76
CA VAL A 218 -20.96 18.27 -1.11
C VAL A 218 -20.05 19.47 -1.37
N ILE A 219 -19.09 19.68 -0.48
CA ILE A 219 -17.96 20.61 -0.69
C ILE A 219 -16.71 19.72 -0.69
N ASN A 220 -16.00 19.68 -1.82
CA ASN A 220 -14.78 18.92 -1.94
C ASN A 220 -13.72 19.55 -1.05
N TYR A 221 -12.93 18.71 -0.38
CA TYR A 221 -11.92 19.20 0.54
C TYR A 221 -10.87 20.06 -0.19
N GLY A 222 -10.63 21.25 0.34
CA GLY A 222 -9.76 22.27 -0.27
C GLY A 222 -10.45 23.14 -1.32
N GLU A 223 -11.77 22.98 -1.51
CA GLU A 223 -12.62 23.85 -2.32
C GLU A 223 -13.63 24.59 -1.42
N SER A 224 -14.26 25.63 -1.94
CA SER A 224 -15.32 26.37 -1.23
C SER A 224 -16.67 26.28 -1.94
N GLU A 225 -16.68 25.78 -3.16
CA GLU A 225 -17.88 25.69 -3.99
C GLU A 225 -18.65 24.40 -3.73
N ILE A 226 -20.00 24.49 -3.81
CA ILE A 226 -20.86 23.32 -3.71
C ILE A 226 -20.80 22.55 -5.02
N SER A 227 -20.57 21.25 -4.93
CA SER A 227 -20.72 20.28 -6.00
C SER A 227 -21.76 19.21 -5.64
N PHE A 228 -22.07 18.32 -6.57
CA PHE A 228 -23.05 17.29 -6.41
C PHE A 228 -22.41 15.91 -6.56
N LEU A 229 -22.82 15.00 -5.70
CA LEU A 229 -22.45 13.59 -5.77
C LEU A 229 -23.74 12.79 -5.91
N ILE A 230 -23.78 11.86 -6.85
CA ILE A 230 -24.93 10.97 -7.09
C ILE A 230 -24.51 9.53 -6.90
N GLU A 231 -25.34 8.76 -6.24
CA GLU A 231 -25.17 7.34 -5.96
C GLU A 231 -26.22 6.52 -6.74
N LYS A 232 -25.78 5.40 -7.31
CA LYS A 232 -26.64 4.34 -7.83
C LYS A 232 -25.93 3.00 -7.67
N ASP A 233 -26.59 2.06 -6.99
CA ASP A 233 -26.09 0.69 -6.80
C ASP A 233 -24.65 0.63 -6.23
N GLY A 234 -24.33 1.53 -5.28
CA GLY A 234 -22.98 1.66 -4.68
C GLY A 234 -21.96 2.40 -5.53
N VAL A 235 -22.34 2.79 -6.77
CA VAL A 235 -21.45 3.57 -7.64
C VAL A 235 -21.75 5.06 -7.47
N PHE A 236 -20.69 5.84 -7.25
CA PHE A 236 -20.78 7.28 -7.06
C PHE A 236 -20.23 8.04 -8.26
N SER A 237 -20.72 9.26 -8.48
CA SER A 237 -20.15 10.17 -9.46
C SER A 237 -20.35 11.63 -9.08
N HIS A 238 -19.30 12.44 -9.25
CA HIS A 238 -19.29 13.88 -8.99
C HIS A 238 -19.65 14.68 -10.22
N GLY A 239 -20.16 15.90 -9.99
CA GLY A 239 -20.37 16.93 -11.01
C GLY A 239 -20.63 18.28 -10.37
N LYS A 240 -20.36 19.37 -11.09
CA LYS A 240 -20.68 20.74 -10.63
C LYS A 240 -22.17 20.99 -10.58
N THR A 241 -22.94 20.24 -11.37
CA THR A 241 -24.39 20.25 -11.41
C THR A 241 -24.93 18.84 -11.25
N ILE A 242 -26.20 18.71 -10.86
CA ILE A 242 -26.89 17.42 -10.80
C ILE A 242 -26.92 16.75 -12.18
N LYS A 243 -27.03 17.53 -13.25
CA LYS A 243 -27.03 17.02 -14.62
C LYS A 243 -25.68 16.38 -14.96
N GLU A 244 -24.60 17.09 -14.75
CA GLU A 244 -23.23 16.58 -14.96
C GLU A 244 -22.93 15.33 -14.12
N ALA A 245 -23.30 15.34 -12.83
CA ALA A 245 -23.12 14.18 -11.96
C ALA A 245 -23.90 12.95 -12.49
N LYS A 246 -25.12 13.14 -13.02
CA LYS A 246 -25.92 12.06 -13.64
C LYS A 246 -25.28 11.56 -14.94
N GLU A 247 -24.85 12.45 -15.82
CA GLU A 247 -24.20 12.09 -17.09
C GLU A 247 -22.91 11.34 -16.82
N SER A 248 -22.09 11.80 -15.86
CA SER A 248 -20.87 11.12 -15.43
C SER A 248 -21.17 9.75 -14.82
N LEU A 249 -22.23 9.61 -14.03
CA LEU A 249 -22.65 8.33 -13.48
C LEU A 249 -23.08 7.35 -14.58
N MET A 250 -23.88 7.83 -15.53
CA MET A 250 -24.29 7.00 -16.68
C MET A 250 -23.09 6.56 -17.51
N TYR A 251 -22.14 7.45 -17.77
CA TYR A 251 -20.88 7.11 -18.43
C TYR A 251 -20.12 6.02 -17.67
N LYS A 252 -20.08 6.12 -16.34
CA LYS A 252 -19.35 5.21 -15.46
C LYS A 252 -19.93 3.78 -15.45
N ILE A 253 -21.26 3.66 -15.48
CA ILE A 253 -21.97 2.36 -15.45
C ILE A 253 -22.29 1.82 -16.85
N SER A 254 -22.06 2.58 -17.93
CA SER A 254 -22.28 2.15 -19.29
C SER A 254 -21.16 1.21 -19.77
N ASP A 255 -21.49 0.37 -20.74
CA ASP A 255 -20.50 -0.36 -21.51
C ASP A 255 -19.72 0.60 -22.42
N ARG A 256 -18.40 0.57 -22.35
CA ARG A 256 -17.50 1.48 -23.08
C ARG A 256 -16.64 0.68 -24.04
N ASP A 257 -16.57 1.13 -25.28
CA ASP A 257 -15.68 0.52 -26.26
C ASP A 257 -14.21 0.82 -25.94
N THR A 258 -13.52 -0.18 -25.40
CA THR A 258 -12.09 -0.13 -25.08
C THR A 258 -11.23 -0.64 -26.23
N SER A 259 -11.82 -1.21 -27.29
CA SER A 259 -11.10 -1.84 -28.40
C SER A 259 -10.19 -0.87 -29.16
N ILE A 260 -10.51 0.43 -29.11
CA ILE A 260 -9.68 1.48 -29.71
C ILE A 260 -8.27 1.57 -29.13
N TYR A 261 -8.03 0.95 -27.97
CA TYR A 261 -6.73 0.93 -27.30
C TYR A 261 -6.00 -0.42 -27.39
N ASN A 262 -6.56 -1.42 -28.05
CA ASN A 262 -5.95 -2.76 -28.18
C ASN A 262 -4.57 -2.73 -28.86
N ASN A 263 -4.31 -1.75 -29.73
CA ASN A 263 -3.01 -1.60 -30.40
C ASN A 263 -1.98 -0.76 -29.62
N HIS A 264 -2.28 -0.42 -28.35
CA HIS A 264 -1.37 0.33 -27.49
C HIS A 264 -0.62 -0.65 -26.59
N ASP A 265 0.67 -0.39 -26.38
CA ASP A 265 1.52 -1.11 -25.43
C ASP A 265 2.00 -0.21 -24.30
N LEU A 266 2.77 -0.76 -23.36
CA LEU A 266 3.30 -0.01 -22.21
C LEU A 266 4.25 1.13 -22.59
N ASN A 267 4.83 1.09 -23.80
CA ASN A 267 5.78 2.09 -24.32
C ASN A 267 5.07 3.15 -25.19
N THR A 268 3.82 2.94 -25.55
CA THR A 268 3.06 3.90 -26.37
C THR A 268 3.04 5.27 -25.68
N VAL A 269 3.46 6.29 -26.41
CA VAL A 269 3.56 7.67 -25.93
C VAL A 269 2.27 8.41 -26.24
N LEU A 270 1.64 8.96 -25.22
CA LEU A 270 0.38 9.69 -25.28
C LEU A 270 0.61 11.15 -24.87
N THR A 271 -0.16 12.06 -25.44
CA THR A 271 -0.35 13.39 -24.83
C THR A 271 -1.14 13.25 -23.52
N THR A 272 -1.10 14.26 -22.67
CA THR A 272 -1.87 14.24 -21.43
C THR A 272 -3.39 14.08 -21.69
N GLU A 273 -3.91 14.71 -22.73
CA GLU A 273 -5.34 14.61 -23.09
C GLU A 273 -5.70 13.20 -23.53
N GLU A 274 -4.89 12.57 -24.37
CA GLU A 274 -5.06 11.18 -24.79
C GLU A 274 -4.97 10.22 -23.60
N ALA A 275 -4.02 10.44 -22.68
CA ALA A 275 -3.87 9.64 -21.49
C ALA A 275 -5.08 9.75 -20.55
N ILE A 276 -5.62 10.96 -20.37
CA ILE A 276 -6.85 11.20 -19.60
C ILE A 276 -8.02 10.46 -20.25
N LYS A 277 -8.18 10.59 -21.57
CA LYS A 277 -9.25 9.92 -22.31
C LYS A 277 -9.14 8.39 -22.20
N MET A 278 -7.96 7.84 -22.43
CA MET A 278 -7.68 6.40 -22.29
C MET A 278 -8.02 5.92 -20.87
N TYR A 279 -7.51 6.58 -19.85
CA TYR A 279 -7.80 6.25 -18.46
C TYR A 279 -9.30 6.23 -18.19
N ARG A 280 -10.03 7.27 -18.57
CA ARG A 280 -11.48 7.35 -18.35
C ARG A 280 -12.27 6.28 -19.11
N VAL A 281 -11.90 5.98 -20.34
CA VAL A 281 -12.59 4.94 -21.16
C VAL A 281 -12.38 3.56 -20.54
N ILE A 282 -11.15 3.21 -20.15
CA ILE A 282 -10.84 1.89 -19.60
C ILE A 282 -11.43 1.74 -18.19
N THR A 283 -11.26 2.73 -17.32
CA THR A 283 -11.63 2.63 -15.91
C THR A 283 -13.08 3.04 -15.61
N GLY A 284 -13.69 3.87 -16.46
CA GLY A 284 -14.97 4.51 -16.19
C GLY A 284 -14.88 5.70 -15.23
N ALA A 285 -13.70 6.23 -14.99
CA ALA A 285 -13.51 7.37 -14.10
C ALA A 285 -14.35 8.59 -14.52
N CYS A 286 -15.00 9.25 -13.55
CA CYS A 286 -15.78 10.45 -13.84
C CYS A 286 -14.86 11.63 -14.21
N GLU A 287 -15.43 12.60 -14.92
CA GLU A 287 -14.66 13.76 -15.39
C GLU A 287 -14.14 14.61 -14.24
N GLU A 288 -15.00 14.90 -13.27
CA GLU A 288 -14.65 15.73 -12.12
C GLU A 288 -13.53 15.10 -11.27
N GLY A 289 -13.65 13.79 -10.95
CA GLY A 289 -12.61 13.06 -10.22
C GLY A 289 -11.28 13.04 -10.97
N THR A 290 -11.34 12.84 -12.30
CA THR A 290 -10.11 12.85 -13.12
C THR A 290 -9.49 14.25 -13.17
N ARG A 291 -10.29 15.30 -13.35
CA ARG A 291 -9.83 16.69 -13.34
C ARG A 291 -9.23 17.08 -12.00
N TYR A 292 -9.90 16.72 -10.91
CA TYR A 292 -9.41 16.97 -9.56
C TYR A 292 -8.06 16.28 -9.33
N PHE A 293 -7.92 15.01 -9.72
CA PHE A 293 -6.65 14.29 -9.64
C PHE A 293 -5.53 15.01 -10.40
N VAL A 294 -5.77 15.35 -11.67
CA VAL A 294 -4.78 16.04 -12.52
C VAL A 294 -4.37 17.39 -11.93
N SER A 295 -5.31 18.15 -11.36
CA SER A 295 -5.03 19.45 -10.73
C SER A 295 -4.12 19.37 -9.50
N LYS A 296 -3.97 18.18 -8.91
CA LYS A 296 -3.15 17.93 -7.71
C LYS A 296 -1.79 17.35 -8.03
N LEU A 297 -1.52 17.00 -9.28
CA LEU A 297 -0.18 16.54 -9.67
C LEU A 297 0.81 17.74 -9.54
N PRO A 298 1.97 17.53 -8.91
CA PRO A 298 2.98 18.59 -8.75
C PRO A 298 3.53 19.06 -10.10
N ASN A 299 3.51 18.19 -11.09
CA ASN A 299 3.90 18.48 -12.47
C ASN A 299 3.11 17.59 -13.43
N VAL A 300 2.33 18.21 -14.31
CA VAL A 300 1.58 17.52 -15.35
C VAL A 300 2.45 17.38 -16.59
N PRO A 301 2.88 16.17 -16.97
CA PRO A 301 3.74 15.98 -18.12
C PRO A 301 2.97 16.28 -19.42
N LYS A 302 3.58 16.95 -20.40
CA LYS A 302 2.95 17.19 -21.72
C LYS A 302 2.73 15.89 -22.50
N LYS A 303 3.61 14.91 -22.32
CA LYS A 303 3.53 13.55 -22.90
C LYS A 303 4.01 12.53 -21.87
N LEU A 304 3.43 11.34 -21.91
CA LEU A 304 3.81 10.23 -21.03
C LEU A 304 3.56 8.88 -21.72
N THR A 305 4.28 7.86 -21.29
CA THR A 305 4.03 6.49 -21.73
C THR A 305 2.85 5.88 -20.98
N VAL A 306 2.23 4.84 -21.53
CA VAL A 306 1.20 4.05 -20.84
C VAL A 306 1.73 3.51 -19.51
N SER A 307 2.96 3.01 -19.47
CA SER A 307 3.61 2.57 -18.22
C SER A 307 3.68 3.68 -17.17
N LYS A 308 3.96 4.91 -17.58
CA LYS A 308 3.96 6.07 -16.68
C LYS A 308 2.56 6.48 -16.26
N LEU A 309 1.57 6.36 -17.16
CA LEU A 309 0.15 6.59 -16.84
C LEU A 309 -0.30 5.62 -15.74
N ILE A 310 -0.01 4.32 -15.88
CA ILE A 310 -0.32 3.30 -14.87
C ILE A 310 0.28 3.69 -13.52
N LYS A 311 1.56 4.05 -13.46
CA LYS A 311 2.21 4.49 -12.21
C LYS A 311 1.58 5.76 -11.62
N LEU A 312 1.26 6.75 -12.44
CA LEU A 312 0.67 8.01 -11.98
C LEU A 312 -0.75 7.82 -11.43
N THR A 313 -1.51 6.87 -11.97
CA THR A 313 -2.89 6.61 -11.59
C THR A 313 -3.01 5.57 -10.47
N GLU A 314 -1.91 5.10 -9.92
CA GLU A 314 -1.92 4.21 -8.76
C GLU A 314 -2.75 4.81 -7.61
N GLY A 315 -3.66 4.01 -7.03
CA GLY A 315 -4.61 4.47 -6.02
C GLY A 315 -5.75 5.36 -6.53
N GLN A 316 -5.95 5.48 -7.84
CA GLN A 316 -7.10 6.16 -8.42
C GLN A 316 -8.23 5.17 -8.76
N TYR A 317 -9.41 5.72 -9.03
CA TYR A 317 -10.61 4.92 -9.32
C TYR A 317 -10.36 3.85 -10.37
N ASN A 318 -10.69 2.60 -10.01
CA ASN A 318 -10.62 1.41 -10.87
C ASN A 318 -9.27 1.26 -11.62
N HIS A 319 -8.17 1.64 -10.97
CA HIS A 319 -6.81 1.52 -11.49
C HIS A 319 -6.48 0.09 -11.95
N LYS A 320 -7.00 -0.90 -11.23
CA LYS A 320 -6.81 -2.32 -11.57
C LYS A 320 -7.27 -2.62 -13.00
N SER A 321 -8.43 -2.12 -13.43
CA SER A 321 -8.91 -2.31 -14.80
C SER A 321 -7.93 -1.75 -15.84
N LEU A 322 -7.25 -0.63 -15.56
CA LEU A 322 -6.21 -0.11 -16.44
C LEU A 322 -5.01 -1.05 -16.50
N VAL A 323 -4.58 -1.56 -15.36
CA VAL A 323 -3.45 -2.51 -15.27
C VAL A 323 -3.78 -3.82 -15.98
N ASP A 324 -4.97 -4.38 -15.73
CA ASP A 324 -5.40 -5.67 -16.29
C ASP A 324 -5.56 -5.57 -17.82
N PHE A 325 -6.10 -4.46 -18.33
CA PHE A 325 -6.21 -4.21 -19.77
C PHE A 325 -4.88 -4.37 -20.52
N PHE A 326 -3.77 -3.89 -19.92
CA PHE A 326 -2.44 -4.00 -20.53
C PHE A 326 -1.66 -5.25 -20.12
N LYS A 327 -2.20 -6.11 -19.23
CA LYS A 327 -1.62 -7.42 -18.90
C LYS A 327 -2.16 -8.54 -19.78
N GLU A 328 -3.43 -8.50 -20.16
CA GLU A 328 -4.11 -9.56 -20.92
C GLU A 328 -3.62 -9.68 -22.37
N GLU A 329 -3.02 -8.63 -22.96
CA GLU A 329 -2.51 -8.68 -24.33
C GLU A 329 -1.24 -9.52 -24.54
N LYS A 330 -0.61 -10.06 -23.48
CA LYS A 330 0.61 -10.90 -23.60
C LYS A 330 0.33 -12.40 -23.74
N VAL A 331 -0.92 -12.84 -23.76
CA VAL A 331 -1.26 -14.28 -23.82
C VAL A 331 -1.74 -14.72 -25.20
N SER A 332 -1.92 -13.81 -26.14
CA SER A 332 -2.44 -14.11 -27.49
C SER A 332 -1.48 -13.68 -28.62
N GLY A 333 -0.19 -13.76 -28.41
CA GLY A 333 0.83 -13.51 -29.43
C GLY A 333 1.78 -14.67 -29.60
#